data_332f8f2677828d8097e2b22d42e663e8
#
_entry.id   332f8f2677828d8097e2b22d42e663e8
#
_cell.length_a   1.000
_cell.length_b   1.000
_cell.length_c   1.000
_cell.angle_alpha   90.00
_cell.angle_beta   90.00
_cell.angle_gamma   90.00
#
_symmetry.space_group_name_H-M   'P 1'
#
loop_
_entity.id
_entity.type
_entity.pdbx_description
1 polymer ?
#
loop_
_entity_poly.entity_id
_entity_poly.type
_entity_poly.pdbx_seq_one_letter_code
_entity_poly.pdbx_strand_id
1 'polypeptide(L)'
;MLEARDISFGYVKGEPLYEDFSFSVEPGERVALVAPSGFGKTTLCRLLAGYETPWSGEVLCDDVPLPTVGPCPVQLIGQHPELAVDPRLRMEKTLAEAGEVPDGLLEALGIRPEWLRRYPHELSGGELQRFCIARAIASRPRYLIADEVSTMLDALTQARIWHFLLDWQADSGAGMVLVSHSPALLDRLATRVVSL
;
A
#
# COMPACT_ATOMS: atom_id res chain seq x y z
N MET A 1 12.74 2.60 10.70
CA MET A 1 13.02 2.40 9.26
C MET A 1 12.36 1.11 8.79
N LEU A 2 11.75 1.09 7.59
CA LEU A 2 11.35 -0.15 6.89
C LEU A 2 12.50 -0.56 5.98
N GLU A 3 12.94 -1.80 6.08
CA GLU A 3 14.14 -2.25 5.38
C GLU A 3 13.99 -3.69 4.85
N ALA A 4 14.43 -3.91 3.63
CA ALA A 4 14.78 -5.23 3.10
C ALA A 4 16.30 -5.33 3.08
N ARG A 5 16.87 -6.31 3.81
CA ARG A 5 18.31 -6.56 3.93
C ARG A 5 18.71 -7.81 3.15
N ASP A 6 19.53 -7.64 2.13
CA ASP A 6 20.17 -8.70 1.33
C ASP A 6 19.18 -9.79 0.91
N ILE A 7 17.97 -9.36 0.50
CA ILE A 7 16.92 -10.28 0.11
C ILE A 7 17.20 -10.91 -1.25
N SER A 8 16.97 -12.22 -1.34
CA SER A 8 16.89 -12.93 -2.61
C SER A 8 15.50 -13.55 -2.73
N PHE A 9 14.87 -13.40 -3.88
CA PHE A 9 13.51 -13.89 -4.12
C PHE A 9 13.25 -14.13 -5.60
N GLY A 10 12.43 -15.12 -5.89
CA GLY A 10 11.84 -15.40 -7.20
C GLY A 10 10.61 -16.30 -7.04
N TYR A 11 9.75 -16.33 -8.04
CA TYR A 11 8.58 -17.21 -8.04
C TYR A 11 8.93 -18.65 -8.44
N VAL A 12 10.06 -18.84 -9.15
CA VAL A 12 10.57 -20.15 -9.57
C VAL A 12 11.92 -20.35 -8.92
N LYS A 13 12.09 -21.49 -8.22
CA LYS A 13 13.36 -21.81 -7.54
C LYS A 13 14.51 -21.88 -8.56
N GLY A 14 15.56 -21.09 -8.32
CA GLY A 14 16.72 -20.99 -9.20
C GLY A 14 16.62 -19.90 -10.27
N GLU A 15 15.51 -19.16 -10.33
CA GLU A 15 15.32 -17.99 -11.18
C GLU A 15 15.06 -16.77 -10.30
N PRO A 16 16.11 -16.12 -9.75
CA PRO A 16 15.92 -14.98 -8.85
C PRO A 16 15.41 -13.76 -9.62
N LEU A 17 14.41 -13.10 -9.06
CA LEU A 17 13.96 -11.76 -9.45
C LEU A 17 14.79 -10.70 -8.73
N TYR A 18 15.15 -10.99 -7.47
CA TYR A 18 16.06 -10.21 -6.64
C TYR A 18 17.16 -11.15 -6.14
N GLU A 19 18.40 -10.65 -6.12
CA GLU A 19 19.58 -11.38 -5.61
C GLU A 19 20.41 -10.39 -4.79
N ASP A 20 20.56 -10.69 -3.49
CA ASP A 20 21.29 -9.87 -2.50
C ASP A 20 20.85 -8.38 -2.55
N PHE A 21 19.55 -8.16 -2.74
CA PHE A 21 18.98 -6.82 -2.92
C PHE A 21 18.64 -6.17 -1.59
N SER A 22 19.07 -4.93 -1.39
CA SER A 22 18.75 -4.14 -0.21
C SER A 22 18.01 -2.85 -0.57
N PHE A 23 17.00 -2.51 0.25
CA PHE A 23 16.16 -1.33 0.07
C PHE A 23 15.67 -0.82 1.42
N SER A 24 15.53 0.49 1.57
CA SER A 24 15.04 1.08 2.82
C SER A 24 14.15 2.29 2.59
N VAL A 25 13.27 2.54 3.56
CA VAL A 25 12.41 3.74 3.65
C VAL A 25 12.46 4.27 5.08
N GLU A 26 12.79 5.54 5.22
CA GLU A 26 12.78 6.22 6.52
C GLU A 26 11.36 6.65 6.94
N PRO A 27 11.10 6.84 8.25
CA PRO A 27 9.89 7.50 8.70
C PRO A 27 9.74 8.88 8.04
N GLY A 28 8.55 9.20 7.57
CA GLY A 28 8.26 10.47 6.88
C GLY A 28 8.78 10.57 5.44
N GLU A 29 9.55 9.60 4.95
CA GLU A 29 10.04 9.57 3.58
C GLU A 29 8.97 9.04 2.61
N ARG A 30 8.98 9.55 1.37
CA ARG A 30 8.15 9.05 0.26
C ARG A 30 9.06 8.59 -0.87
N VAL A 31 9.22 7.27 -1.01
CA VAL A 31 10.12 6.65 -2.00
C VAL A 31 9.32 6.17 -3.20
N ALA A 32 9.60 6.71 -4.38
CA ALA A 32 9.07 6.19 -5.63
C ALA A 32 9.93 5.04 -6.16
N LEU A 33 9.29 3.92 -6.49
CA LEU A 33 9.93 2.82 -7.21
C LEU A 33 9.65 2.96 -8.70
N VAL A 34 10.70 3.07 -9.49
CA VAL A 34 10.61 3.16 -10.95
C VAL A 34 11.36 2.00 -11.61
N ALA A 35 10.72 1.36 -12.55
CA ALA A 35 11.29 0.32 -13.41
C ALA A 35 10.32 0.05 -14.56
N PRO A 36 10.78 -0.58 -15.66
CA PRO A 36 9.87 -1.11 -16.69
C PRO A 36 8.83 -2.08 -16.11
N SER A 37 7.73 -2.29 -16.84
CA SER A 37 6.75 -3.30 -16.44
C SER A 37 7.40 -4.69 -16.37
N GLY A 38 7.01 -5.49 -15.35
CA GLY A 38 7.55 -6.83 -15.14
C GLY A 38 8.87 -6.89 -14.36
N PHE A 39 9.50 -5.77 -14.02
CA PHE A 39 10.75 -5.70 -13.25
C PHE A 39 10.57 -5.85 -11.73
N GLY A 40 9.45 -6.40 -11.28
CA GLY A 40 9.30 -6.81 -9.88
C GLY A 40 8.77 -5.75 -8.91
N LYS A 41 8.44 -4.50 -9.31
CA LYS A 41 7.94 -3.46 -8.38
C LYS A 41 6.86 -3.97 -7.42
N THR A 42 5.80 -4.57 -7.95
CA THR A 42 4.72 -5.17 -7.14
C THR A 42 5.24 -6.31 -6.24
N THR A 43 6.21 -7.09 -6.71
CA THR A 43 6.83 -8.15 -5.91
C THR A 43 7.60 -7.58 -4.73
N LEU A 44 8.37 -6.48 -4.94
CA LEU A 44 9.04 -5.79 -3.83
C LEU A 44 8.02 -5.22 -2.84
N CYS A 45 6.94 -4.61 -3.34
CA CYS A 45 5.85 -4.13 -2.49
C CYS A 45 5.26 -5.26 -1.62
N ARG A 46 5.07 -6.45 -2.19
CA ARG A 46 4.55 -7.63 -1.47
C ARG A 46 5.55 -8.17 -0.45
N LEU A 47 6.84 -8.22 -0.78
CA LEU A 47 7.90 -8.59 0.16
C LEU A 47 7.96 -7.61 1.34
N LEU A 48 7.97 -6.30 1.07
CA LEU A 48 8.00 -5.25 2.10
C LEU A 48 6.77 -5.26 3.01
N ALA A 49 5.62 -5.72 2.52
CA ALA A 49 4.39 -5.84 3.29
C ALA A 49 4.20 -7.22 3.95
N GLY A 50 5.14 -8.16 3.77
CA GLY A 50 5.10 -9.51 4.35
C GLY A 50 4.11 -10.46 3.67
N TYR A 51 3.65 -10.15 2.45
CA TYR A 51 2.82 -11.08 1.66
C TYR A 51 3.64 -12.17 0.96
N GLU A 52 4.93 -11.93 0.79
CA GLU A 52 5.90 -12.92 0.27
C GLU A 52 7.06 -13.05 1.25
N THR A 53 7.67 -14.22 1.29
CA THR A 53 8.85 -14.48 2.15
C THR A 53 10.08 -14.63 1.25
N PRO A 54 11.16 -13.87 1.47
CA PRO A 54 12.38 -14.01 0.69
C PRO A 54 13.02 -15.38 0.93
N TRP A 55 13.78 -15.87 -0.06
CA TRP A 55 14.57 -17.12 0.05
C TRP A 55 15.75 -16.96 1.02
N SER A 56 16.34 -15.75 1.04
CA SER A 56 17.38 -15.32 1.96
C SER A 56 17.23 -13.86 2.27
N GLY A 57 17.92 -13.37 3.30
CA GLY A 57 17.75 -12.02 3.82
C GLY A 57 16.48 -11.88 4.66
N GLU A 58 16.11 -10.66 4.97
CA GLU A 58 14.98 -10.39 5.85
C GLU A 58 14.33 -9.03 5.54
N VAL A 59 13.06 -8.88 5.93
CA VAL A 59 12.35 -7.60 5.91
C VAL A 59 12.04 -7.18 7.33
N LEU A 60 12.48 -5.98 7.71
CA LEU A 60 12.41 -5.44 9.05
C LEU A 60 11.63 -4.12 9.09
N CYS A 61 10.88 -3.93 10.15
CA CYS A 61 10.29 -2.64 10.50
C CYS A 61 10.86 -2.22 11.86
N ASP A 62 11.69 -1.16 11.89
CA ASP A 62 12.43 -0.69 13.06
C ASP A 62 13.25 -1.80 13.75
N ASP A 63 14.08 -2.47 12.95
CA ASP A 63 14.95 -3.59 13.36
C ASP A 63 14.20 -4.82 13.90
N VAL A 64 12.87 -4.90 13.70
CA VAL A 64 12.05 -6.04 14.11
C VAL A 64 11.45 -6.70 12.87
N PRO A 65 11.53 -8.05 12.74
CA PRO A 65 10.86 -8.78 11.67
C PRO A 65 9.36 -8.49 11.64
N LEU A 66 8.78 -8.47 10.43
CA LEU A 66 7.35 -8.27 10.29
C LEU A 66 6.56 -9.37 11.02
N PRO A 67 5.44 -9.04 11.68
CA PRO A 67 4.63 -10.03 12.38
C PRO A 67 3.98 -10.99 11.37
N THR A 68 3.98 -12.27 11.71
CA THR A 68 3.26 -13.31 10.94
C THR A 68 1.78 -13.44 11.36
N VAL A 69 1.41 -12.85 12.49
CA VAL A 69 0.05 -12.86 13.04
C VAL A 69 -0.26 -11.50 13.65
N GLY A 70 -1.47 -11.04 13.44
CA GLY A 70 -1.94 -9.74 13.97
C GLY A 70 -1.69 -8.56 13.03
N PRO A 71 -1.88 -7.33 13.51
CA PRO A 71 -1.72 -6.14 12.70
C PRO A 71 -0.27 -5.96 12.21
N CYS A 72 -0.09 -5.81 10.90
CA CYS A 72 1.21 -5.50 10.32
C CYS A 72 1.44 -3.97 10.32
N PRO A 73 2.60 -3.47 10.76
CA PRO A 73 2.94 -2.06 10.74
C PRO A 73 3.12 -1.50 9.31
N VAL A 74 3.19 -2.38 8.32
CA VAL A 74 3.28 -2.04 6.89
C VAL A 74 1.97 -2.44 6.21
N GLN A 75 1.29 -1.50 5.58
CA GLN A 75 0.07 -1.76 4.83
C GLN A 75 0.29 -1.56 3.34
N LEU A 76 -0.19 -2.51 2.55
CA LEU A 76 -0.16 -2.48 1.09
C LEU A 76 -1.56 -2.16 0.56
N ILE A 77 -1.64 -1.11 -0.24
CA ILE A 77 -2.81 -0.82 -1.09
C ILE A 77 -2.40 -1.18 -2.51
N GLY A 78 -2.98 -2.23 -3.05
CA GLY A 78 -2.67 -2.72 -4.39
C GLY A 78 -3.59 -2.15 -5.47
N GLN A 79 -3.24 -2.45 -6.72
CA GLN A 79 -3.94 -2.03 -7.92
C GLN A 79 -5.34 -2.66 -8.04
N HIS A 80 -5.54 -3.87 -7.51
CA HIS A 80 -6.74 -4.67 -7.61
C HIS A 80 -7.48 -4.77 -6.27
N PRO A 81 -8.39 -3.80 -5.96
CA PRO A 81 -9.07 -3.76 -4.66
C PRO A 81 -9.96 -4.98 -4.40
N GLU A 82 -10.47 -5.64 -5.46
CA GLU A 82 -11.28 -6.86 -5.37
C GLU A 82 -10.51 -8.06 -4.82
N LEU A 83 -9.18 -8.06 -4.93
CA LEU A 83 -8.32 -9.11 -4.36
C LEU A 83 -7.94 -8.85 -2.90
N ALA A 84 -8.22 -7.65 -2.41
CA ALA A 84 -7.85 -7.21 -1.07
C ALA A 84 -8.97 -7.36 -0.03
N VAL A 85 -10.20 -7.73 -0.44
CA VAL A 85 -11.38 -7.81 0.44
C VAL A 85 -12.07 -9.16 0.35
N ASP A 86 -12.72 -9.61 1.43
CA ASP A 86 -13.60 -10.79 1.37
C ASP A 86 -14.92 -10.41 0.66
N PRO A 87 -15.23 -11.01 -0.52
CA PRO A 87 -16.43 -10.66 -1.28
C PRO A 87 -17.75 -11.02 -0.58
N ARG A 88 -17.70 -11.78 0.50
CA ARG A 88 -18.87 -12.19 1.32
C ARG A 88 -19.17 -11.21 2.44
N LEU A 89 -18.28 -10.27 2.72
CA LEU A 89 -18.47 -9.27 3.77
C LEU A 89 -19.03 -7.98 3.21
N ARG A 90 -19.90 -7.31 3.97
CA ARG A 90 -20.30 -5.93 3.70
C ARG A 90 -19.15 -4.99 4.02
N MET A 91 -19.10 -3.84 3.37
CA MET A 91 -18.00 -2.89 3.51
C MET A 91 -17.80 -2.38 4.94
N GLU A 92 -18.86 -2.27 5.74
CA GLU A 92 -18.76 -1.95 7.17
C GLU A 92 -17.96 -3.02 7.95
N LYS A 93 -18.10 -4.31 7.59
CA LYS A 93 -17.35 -5.40 8.21
C LYS A 93 -15.90 -5.43 7.73
N THR A 94 -15.68 -5.16 6.44
CA THR A 94 -14.33 -5.03 5.87
C THR A 94 -13.54 -3.90 6.55
N LEU A 95 -14.19 -2.76 6.83
CA LEU A 95 -13.53 -1.68 7.58
C LEU A 95 -13.24 -2.08 9.03
N ALA A 96 -14.16 -2.80 9.67
CA ALA A 96 -14.00 -3.23 11.05
C ALA A 96 -12.80 -4.20 11.26
N GLU A 97 -12.26 -4.81 10.21
CA GLU A 97 -11.02 -5.61 10.26
C GLU A 97 -9.81 -4.76 10.71
N ALA A 98 -9.81 -3.46 10.41
CA ALA A 98 -8.75 -2.54 10.80
C ALA A 98 -8.91 -1.98 12.22
N GLY A 99 -9.98 -2.33 12.92
CA GLY A 99 -10.32 -1.77 14.22
C GLY A 99 -11.19 -0.52 14.13
N GLU A 100 -10.92 0.47 14.98
CA GLU A 100 -11.68 1.71 14.99
C GLU A 100 -11.33 2.61 13.81
N VAL A 101 -12.34 3.00 13.04
CA VAL A 101 -12.19 3.93 11.92
C VAL A 101 -12.15 5.35 12.45
N PRO A 102 -11.08 6.12 12.19
CA PRO A 102 -10.98 7.51 12.63
C PRO A 102 -12.14 8.38 12.14
N ASP A 103 -12.59 9.31 12.98
CA ASP A 103 -13.62 10.28 12.62
C ASP A 103 -13.20 11.08 11.38
N GLY A 104 -14.14 11.34 10.48
CA GLY A 104 -13.90 12.10 9.25
C GLY A 104 -13.15 11.35 8.14
N LEU A 105 -12.55 10.18 8.40
CA LEU A 105 -11.80 9.41 7.40
C LEU A 105 -12.64 9.06 6.17
N LEU A 106 -13.85 8.58 6.39
CA LEU A 106 -14.76 8.17 5.31
C LEU A 106 -15.20 9.37 4.46
N GLU A 107 -15.48 10.50 5.11
CA GLU A 107 -15.84 11.75 4.42
C GLU A 107 -14.68 12.29 3.59
N ALA A 108 -13.46 12.32 4.14
CA ALA A 108 -12.25 12.75 3.45
C ALA A 108 -11.97 11.94 2.18
N LEU A 109 -12.22 10.63 2.24
CA LEU A 109 -12.12 9.72 1.09
C LEU A 109 -13.36 9.72 0.19
N GLY A 110 -14.41 10.49 0.52
CA GLY A 110 -15.65 10.56 -0.23
C GLY A 110 -16.43 9.25 -0.24
N ILE A 111 -16.32 8.47 0.82
CA ILE A 111 -17.10 7.24 1.03
C ILE A 111 -18.49 7.64 1.54
N ARG A 112 -19.53 7.24 0.82
CA ARG A 112 -20.90 7.54 1.17
C ARG A 112 -21.43 6.55 2.21
N PRO A 113 -22.25 7.01 3.19
CA PRO A 113 -22.80 6.13 4.22
C PRO A 113 -23.58 4.91 3.69
N GLU A 114 -24.32 5.09 2.59
CA GLU A 114 -25.07 4.01 1.97
C GLU A 114 -24.20 2.89 1.38
N TRP A 115 -22.92 3.15 1.09
CA TRP A 115 -21.99 2.14 0.59
C TRP A 115 -21.54 1.15 1.67
N LEU A 116 -21.58 1.52 2.93
CA LEU A 116 -21.19 0.67 4.05
C LEU A 116 -21.97 -0.64 4.11
N ARG A 117 -23.22 -0.62 3.65
CA ARG A 117 -24.10 -1.80 3.64
C ARG A 117 -23.98 -2.64 2.38
N ARG A 118 -23.22 -2.19 1.37
CA ARG A 118 -23.00 -2.92 0.13
C ARG A 118 -21.93 -3.99 0.27
N TYR A 119 -22.00 -4.97 -0.61
CA TYR A 119 -20.94 -5.93 -0.83
C TYR A 119 -19.91 -5.39 -1.85
N PRO A 120 -18.67 -5.93 -1.87
CA PRO A 120 -17.64 -5.48 -2.83
C PRO A 120 -18.10 -5.46 -4.29
N HIS A 121 -18.85 -6.47 -4.74
CA HIS A 121 -19.35 -6.59 -6.11
C HIS A 121 -20.46 -5.59 -6.47
N GLU A 122 -21.00 -4.85 -5.50
CA GLU A 122 -22.01 -3.81 -5.71
C GLU A 122 -21.38 -2.40 -5.80
N LEU A 123 -20.05 -2.32 -5.78
CA LEU A 123 -19.26 -1.09 -5.87
C LEU A 123 -18.47 -1.05 -7.16
N SER A 124 -18.24 0.15 -7.70
CA SER A 124 -17.26 0.35 -8.75
C SER A 124 -15.84 0.15 -8.22
N GLY A 125 -14.87 -0.15 -9.10
CA GLY A 125 -13.47 -0.32 -8.70
C GLY A 125 -12.93 0.89 -7.93
N GLY A 126 -13.27 2.12 -8.33
CA GLY A 126 -12.85 3.33 -7.63
C GLY A 126 -13.54 3.54 -6.27
N GLU A 127 -14.80 3.11 -6.12
CA GLU A 127 -15.48 3.12 -4.82
C GLU A 127 -14.84 2.10 -3.88
N LEU A 128 -14.58 0.88 -4.37
CA LEU A 128 -13.93 -0.18 -3.59
C LEU A 128 -12.49 0.19 -3.20
N GLN A 129 -11.74 0.83 -4.10
CA GLN A 129 -10.39 1.31 -3.82
C GLN A 129 -10.36 2.28 -2.62
N ARG A 130 -11.35 3.18 -2.50
CA ARG A 130 -11.44 4.10 -1.35
C ARG A 130 -11.64 3.35 -0.04
N PHE A 131 -12.38 2.25 -0.04
CA PHE A 131 -12.51 1.38 1.15
C PHE A 131 -11.20 0.68 1.49
N CYS A 132 -10.43 0.21 0.50
CA CYS A 132 -9.11 -0.37 0.74
C CYS A 132 -8.15 0.66 1.34
N ILE A 133 -8.18 1.90 0.85
CA ILE A 133 -7.40 3.01 1.42
C ILE A 133 -7.85 3.29 2.86
N ALA A 134 -9.17 3.42 3.09
CA ALA A 134 -9.71 3.67 4.43
C ALA A 134 -9.30 2.59 5.43
N ARG A 135 -9.39 1.32 5.05
CA ARG A 135 -8.99 0.18 5.89
C ARG A 135 -7.50 0.21 6.22
N ALA A 136 -6.64 0.48 5.23
CA ALA A 136 -5.21 0.57 5.44
C ALA A 136 -4.85 1.72 6.40
N ILE A 137 -5.45 2.89 6.24
CA ILE A 137 -5.24 4.06 7.11
C ILE A 137 -5.78 3.82 8.53
N ALA A 138 -6.96 3.20 8.65
CA ALA A 138 -7.59 2.92 9.96
C ALA A 138 -6.74 1.98 10.82
N SER A 139 -5.92 1.10 10.22
CA SER A 139 -4.97 0.25 10.95
C SER A 139 -3.77 1.00 11.54
N ARG A 140 -3.65 2.32 11.30
CA ARG A 140 -2.58 3.21 11.78
C ARG A 140 -1.18 2.69 11.43
N PRO A 141 -0.89 2.45 10.14
CA PRO A 141 0.37 1.87 9.73
C PRO A 141 1.53 2.83 9.94
N ARG A 142 2.71 2.28 10.19
CA ARG A 142 3.98 3.03 10.20
C ARG A 142 4.53 3.28 8.81
N TYR A 143 4.19 2.37 7.88
CA TYR A 143 4.55 2.46 6.47
C TYR A 143 3.36 2.10 5.59
N LEU A 144 3.16 2.88 4.55
CA LEU A 144 2.12 2.65 3.55
C LEU A 144 2.75 2.41 2.18
N ILE A 145 2.41 1.30 1.57
CA ILE A 145 2.84 0.97 0.21
C ILE A 145 1.64 1.20 -0.71
N ALA A 146 1.80 2.13 -1.65
CA ALA A 146 0.80 2.51 -2.63
C ALA A 146 1.20 1.99 -4.01
N ASP A 147 0.76 0.77 -4.35
CA ASP A 147 1.05 0.12 -5.63
C ASP A 147 -0.09 0.40 -6.62
N GLU A 148 0.11 1.41 -7.46
CA GLU A 148 -0.83 1.85 -8.50
C GLU A 148 -2.24 2.18 -8.00
N VAL A 149 -2.35 2.73 -6.79
CA VAL A 149 -3.62 2.93 -6.05
C VAL A 149 -4.65 3.82 -6.75
N SER A 150 -4.24 4.58 -7.75
CA SER A 150 -5.09 5.58 -8.41
C SER A 150 -5.40 5.30 -9.87
N THR A 151 -5.00 4.15 -10.42
CA THR A 151 -5.20 3.80 -11.83
C THR A 151 -6.67 3.65 -12.24
N MET A 152 -7.54 3.27 -11.29
CA MET A 152 -8.98 3.10 -11.52
C MET A 152 -9.80 4.36 -11.21
N LEU A 153 -9.15 5.47 -10.88
CA LEU A 153 -9.82 6.70 -10.46
C LEU A 153 -9.82 7.75 -11.58
N ASP A 154 -10.89 8.54 -11.66
CA ASP A 154 -10.89 9.75 -12.46
C ASP A 154 -9.92 10.79 -11.89
N ALA A 155 -9.49 11.74 -12.72
CA ALA A 155 -8.45 12.70 -12.35
C ALA A 155 -8.77 13.54 -11.11
N LEU A 156 -10.04 13.89 -10.89
CA LEU A 156 -10.47 14.68 -9.73
C LEU A 156 -10.40 13.84 -8.45
N THR A 157 -10.90 12.62 -8.53
CA THR A 157 -10.84 11.66 -7.41
C THR A 157 -9.40 11.29 -7.10
N GLN A 158 -8.56 11.05 -8.11
CA GLN A 158 -7.13 10.82 -7.95
C GLN A 158 -6.47 11.97 -7.18
N ALA A 159 -6.69 13.22 -7.60
CA ALA A 159 -6.13 14.38 -6.92
C ALA A 159 -6.54 14.45 -5.45
N ARG A 160 -7.83 14.24 -5.14
CA ARG A 160 -8.35 14.23 -3.76
C ARG A 160 -7.68 13.17 -2.90
N ILE A 161 -7.55 11.95 -3.42
CA ILE A 161 -6.93 10.83 -2.69
C ILE A 161 -5.46 11.11 -2.41
N TRP A 162 -4.72 11.63 -3.38
CA TRP A 162 -3.31 11.96 -3.15
C TRP A 162 -3.12 13.12 -2.18
N HIS A 163 -3.95 14.17 -2.24
CA HIS A 163 -3.95 15.23 -1.21
C HIS A 163 -4.18 14.65 0.17
N PHE A 164 -5.24 13.85 0.33
CA PHE A 164 -5.54 13.20 1.59
C PHE A 164 -4.37 12.34 2.11
N LEU A 165 -3.76 11.51 1.23
CA LEU A 165 -2.64 10.64 1.62
C LEU A 165 -1.40 11.44 2.02
N LEU A 166 -1.12 12.58 1.37
CA LEU A 166 -0.02 13.46 1.72
C LEU A 166 -0.26 14.15 3.08
N ASP A 167 -1.47 14.66 3.32
CA ASP A 167 -1.83 15.28 4.59
C ASP A 167 -1.75 14.25 5.73
N TRP A 168 -2.34 13.07 5.53
CA TRP A 168 -2.25 11.98 6.48
C TRP A 168 -0.78 11.57 6.77
N GLN A 169 0.04 11.48 5.75
CA GLN A 169 1.45 11.12 5.89
C GLN A 169 2.23 12.20 6.67
N ALA A 170 1.96 13.47 6.39
CA ALA A 170 2.58 14.59 7.12
C ALA A 170 2.20 14.59 8.62
N ASP A 171 0.92 14.30 8.92
CA ASP A 171 0.40 14.25 10.29
C ASP A 171 0.90 13.01 11.07
N SER A 172 0.95 11.85 10.41
CA SER A 172 1.35 10.58 11.05
C SER A 172 2.85 10.38 11.12
N GLY A 173 3.63 11.04 10.25
CA GLY A 173 5.06 10.77 10.06
C GLY A 173 5.35 9.39 9.43
N ALA A 174 4.35 8.73 8.85
CA ALA A 174 4.53 7.43 8.21
C ALA A 174 5.46 7.51 6.99
N GLY A 175 6.27 6.48 6.76
CA GLY A 175 7.00 6.33 5.50
C GLY A 175 6.08 5.81 4.39
N MET A 176 6.37 6.15 3.12
CA MET A 176 5.58 5.67 1.99
C MET A 176 6.46 5.10 0.87
N VAL A 177 5.99 4.01 0.27
CA VAL A 177 6.49 3.49 -1.02
C VAL A 177 5.43 3.75 -2.08
N LEU A 178 5.84 4.35 -3.20
CA LEU A 178 4.96 4.79 -4.27
C LEU A 178 5.32 4.08 -5.57
N VAL A 179 4.35 3.43 -6.18
CA VAL A 179 4.45 2.88 -7.54
C VAL A 179 3.37 3.49 -8.41
N SER A 180 3.76 4.02 -9.55
CA SER A 180 2.82 4.56 -10.55
C SER A 180 3.44 4.52 -11.94
N HIS A 181 2.59 4.39 -12.95
CA HIS A 181 2.96 4.54 -14.35
C HIS A 181 3.06 6.01 -14.80
N SER A 182 2.73 6.96 -13.93
CA SER A 182 2.81 8.39 -14.23
C SER A 182 4.07 9.02 -13.61
N PRO A 183 5.15 9.24 -14.38
CA PRO A 183 6.35 9.91 -13.87
C PRO A 183 6.03 11.29 -13.29
N ALA A 184 5.17 12.06 -13.95
CA ALA A 184 4.77 13.38 -13.49
C ALA A 184 4.04 13.37 -12.14
N LEU A 185 3.36 12.28 -11.79
CA LEU A 185 2.76 12.09 -10.48
C LEU A 185 3.85 11.78 -9.45
N LEU A 186 4.74 10.84 -9.75
CA LEU A 186 5.84 10.47 -8.85
C LEU A 186 6.77 11.64 -8.55
N ASP A 187 7.10 12.47 -9.55
CA ASP A 187 7.93 13.68 -9.39
C ASP A 187 7.32 14.69 -8.41
N ARG A 188 6.00 14.71 -8.28
CA ARG A 188 5.29 15.59 -7.33
C ARG A 188 5.15 15.01 -5.94
N LEU A 189 5.08 13.69 -5.83
CA LEU A 189 4.79 13.01 -4.57
C LEU A 189 6.04 12.55 -3.83
N ALA A 190 7.05 12.07 -4.54
CA ALA A 190 8.21 11.42 -3.96
C ALA A 190 9.22 12.43 -3.40
N THR A 191 9.87 12.06 -2.30
CA THR A 191 11.06 12.74 -1.77
C THR A 191 12.34 12.11 -2.29
N ARG A 192 12.28 10.83 -2.69
CA ARG A 192 13.38 10.07 -3.29
C ARG A 192 12.84 9.12 -4.36
N VAL A 193 13.63 8.92 -5.41
CA VAL A 193 13.33 7.95 -6.48
C VAL A 193 14.39 6.85 -6.47
N VAL A 194 13.93 5.60 -6.54
CA VAL A 194 14.78 4.41 -6.64
C VAL A 194 14.44 3.67 -7.92
N SER A 195 15.45 3.42 -8.74
CA SER A 195 15.33 2.58 -9.93
C SER A 195 15.71 1.14 -9.59
N LEU A 196 14.85 0.18 -9.94
CA LEU A 196 15.10 -1.25 -9.82
C LEU A 196 15.77 -1.79 -11.08
#